data_534090b4dfb8b0b0a00a0e586f6e43e2
#
_entry.id   534090b4dfb8b0b0a00a0e586f6e43e2
#
_cell.length_a   1.000
_cell.length_b   1.000
_cell.length_c   1.000
_cell.angle_alpha   90.00
_cell.angle_beta   90.00
_cell.angle_gamma   90.00
#
_symmetry.space_group_name_H-M   'P 1'
#
loop_
_entity.id
_entity.type
_entity.pdbx_description
1 polymer ?
#
loop_
_entity_poly.entity_id
_entity_poly.type
_entity_poly.pdbx_seq_one_letter_code
_entity_poly.pdbx_strand_id
1 'polypeptide(L)'
;MALKIAVSGKGGVGKSTLCGTLALLFASDGFDVLAIDADPDANLASALGLPVEKREQIHTISEEKELIEERTGAKVAQFGQVFSLNPDVAGISERYGISHNGVNLVVLGAVKRAGGGCACPESVLLK
;
A
#
# COMPACT_ATOMS: atom_id res chain seq x y z
N MET A 1 -21.41 -2.61 0.00
CA MET A 1 -20.54 -2.13 1.12
C MET A 1 -19.26 -2.95 1.10
N ALA A 2 -18.10 -2.32 1.10
CA ALA A 2 -16.82 -3.03 1.19
C ALA A 2 -16.46 -3.25 2.66
N LEU A 3 -16.08 -4.48 3.03
CA LEU A 3 -15.50 -4.79 4.32
C LEU A 3 -14.05 -4.30 4.35
N LYS A 4 -13.68 -3.55 5.39
CA LYS A 4 -12.30 -3.08 5.61
C LYS A 4 -11.74 -3.75 6.87
N ILE A 5 -10.60 -4.40 6.74
CA ILE A 5 -9.90 -5.08 7.83
C ILE A 5 -8.50 -4.49 7.95
N ALA A 6 -8.14 -3.99 9.13
CA ALA A 6 -6.78 -3.51 9.43
C ALA A 6 -6.09 -4.50 10.36
N VAL A 7 -4.87 -4.92 9.99
CA VAL A 7 -4.02 -5.80 10.79
C VAL A 7 -2.82 -5.00 11.26
N SER A 8 -2.67 -4.83 12.56
CA SER A 8 -1.57 -4.10 13.17
C SER A 8 -0.91 -4.89 14.30
N GLY A 9 0.32 -4.54 14.64
CA GLY A 9 1.09 -5.19 15.70
C GLY A 9 2.59 -4.94 15.54
N LYS A 10 3.39 -5.43 16.49
CA LYS A 10 4.85 -5.33 16.44
C LYS A 10 5.42 -6.19 15.31
N GLY A 11 6.63 -5.85 14.85
CA GLY A 11 7.37 -6.67 13.91
C GLY A 11 7.54 -8.11 14.43
N GLY A 12 7.44 -9.11 13.52
CA GLY A 12 7.64 -10.52 13.85
C GLY A 12 6.46 -11.24 14.53
N VAL A 13 5.32 -10.58 14.76
CA VAL A 13 4.15 -11.23 15.37
C VAL A 13 3.25 -11.99 14.38
N GLY A 14 3.54 -11.95 13.08
CA GLY A 14 2.80 -12.67 12.06
C GLY A 14 1.73 -11.86 11.32
N LYS A 15 1.81 -10.52 11.33
CA LYS A 15 0.86 -9.63 10.61
C LYS A 15 0.72 -9.99 9.14
N SER A 16 1.84 -10.07 8.42
CA SER A 16 1.84 -10.35 6.98
C SER A 16 1.31 -11.75 6.68
N THR A 17 1.64 -12.73 7.50
CA THR A 17 1.13 -14.10 7.38
C THR A 17 -0.38 -14.14 7.57
N LEU A 18 -0.89 -13.51 8.61
CA LEU A 18 -2.33 -13.44 8.88
C LEU A 18 -3.07 -12.71 7.75
N CYS A 19 -2.57 -11.53 7.37
CA CYS A 19 -3.18 -10.71 6.33
C CYS A 19 -3.18 -11.43 4.98
N GLY A 20 -2.05 -12.02 4.58
CA GLY A 20 -1.94 -12.78 3.34
C GLY A 20 -2.86 -14.00 3.31
N THR A 21 -2.95 -14.74 4.41
CA THR A 21 -3.83 -15.90 4.53
C THR A 21 -5.31 -15.49 4.40
N LEU A 22 -5.73 -14.44 5.12
CA LEU A 22 -7.10 -13.93 5.02
C LEU A 22 -7.44 -13.45 3.61
N ALA A 23 -6.51 -12.72 2.97
CA ALA A 23 -6.71 -12.23 1.61
C ALA A 23 -6.92 -13.39 0.62
N LEU A 24 -6.10 -14.43 0.70
CA LEU A 24 -6.22 -15.61 -0.16
C LEU A 24 -7.51 -16.40 0.12
N LEU A 25 -7.94 -16.52 1.37
CA LEU A 25 -9.20 -17.18 1.73
C LEU A 25 -10.39 -16.41 1.15
N PHE A 26 -10.48 -15.11 1.34
CA PHE A 26 -11.56 -14.30 0.77
C PHE A 26 -11.56 -14.36 -0.76
N ALA A 27 -10.40 -14.32 -1.40
CA ALA A 27 -10.31 -14.46 -2.85
C ALA A 27 -10.77 -15.84 -3.32
N SER A 28 -10.45 -16.91 -2.58
CA SER A 28 -10.93 -18.26 -2.89
C SER A 28 -12.45 -18.42 -2.72
N ASP A 29 -13.05 -17.63 -1.84
CA ASP A 29 -14.50 -17.57 -1.64
C ASP A 29 -15.22 -16.69 -2.68
N GLY A 30 -14.47 -16.12 -3.64
CA GLY A 30 -15.01 -15.34 -4.75
C GLY A 30 -15.18 -13.85 -4.46
N PHE A 31 -14.58 -13.33 -3.40
CA PHE A 31 -14.58 -11.89 -3.14
C PHE A 31 -13.51 -11.17 -3.94
N ASP A 32 -13.79 -9.93 -4.36
CA ASP A 32 -12.78 -9.03 -4.87
C ASP A 32 -11.95 -8.51 -3.70
N VAL A 33 -10.67 -8.83 -3.68
CA VAL A 33 -9.78 -8.51 -2.56
C VAL A 33 -8.71 -7.52 -2.98
N LEU A 34 -8.70 -6.35 -2.32
CA LEU A 34 -7.61 -5.41 -2.37
C LEU A 34 -6.80 -5.53 -1.07
N ALA A 35 -5.55 -5.94 -1.19
CA ALA A 35 -4.59 -5.99 -0.09
C ALA A 35 -3.65 -4.79 -0.17
N ILE A 36 -3.47 -4.08 0.93
CA ILE A 36 -2.60 -2.90 1.00
C ILE A 36 -1.50 -3.18 2.03
N ASP A 37 -0.26 -3.19 1.58
CA ASP A 37 0.91 -3.30 2.45
C ASP A 37 1.42 -1.91 2.81
N ALA A 38 1.12 -1.50 4.04
CA ALA A 38 1.53 -0.21 4.60
C ALA A 38 2.76 -0.32 5.51
N ASP A 39 3.35 -1.50 5.64
CA ASP A 39 4.57 -1.71 6.44
C ASP A 39 5.80 -1.25 5.63
N PRO A 40 6.70 -0.43 6.23
CA PRO A 40 7.96 -0.07 5.58
C PRO A 40 8.81 -1.29 5.18
N ASP A 41 8.71 -2.38 5.93
CA ASP A 41 9.35 -3.66 5.64
C ASP A 41 8.39 -4.58 4.87
N ALA A 42 7.90 -4.13 3.73
CA ALA A 42 6.86 -4.75 2.93
C ALA A 42 7.08 -6.26 2.68
N ASN A 43 6.37 -7.11 3.41
CA ASN A 43 6.48 -8.57 3.35
C ASN A 43 5.20 -9.27 2.86
N LEU A 44 4.14 -8.52 2.60
CA LEU A 44 2.85 -9.10 2.22
C LEU A 44 2.91 -9.82 0.86
N ALA A 45 3.69 -9.32 -0.08
CA ALA A 45 3.92 -9.98 -1.36
C ALA A 45 4.46 -11.40 -1.20
N SER A 46 5.43 -11.58 -0.28
CA SER A 46 5.96 -12.92 0.06
C SER A 46 4.91 -13.79 0.75
N ALA A 47 4.14 -13.23 1.67
CA ALA A 47 3.07 -13.95 2.38
C ALA A 47 1.94 -14.39 1.44
N LEU A 48 1.67 -13.65 0.36
CA LEU A 48 0.73 -14.01 -0.70
C LEU A 48 1.32 -15.04 -1.68
N GLY A 49 2.60 -15.37 -1.57
CA GLY A 49 3.26 -16.32 -2.46
C GLY A 49 3.58 -15.76 -3.85
N LEU A 50 3.74 -14.43 -3.99
CA LEU A 50 4.15 -13.86 -5.27
C LEU A 50 5.54 -14.38 -5.67
N PRO A 51 5.72 -14.84 -6.91
CA PRO A 51 7.03 -15.18 -7.45
C PRO A 51 8.01 -14.00 -7.41
N VAL A 52 9.31 -14.27 -7.34
CA VAL A 52 10.35 -13.23 -7.28
C VAL A 52 10.21 -12.25 -8.44
N GLU A 53 9.99 -12.76 -9.66
CA GLU A 53 9.85 -11.96 -10.88
C GLU A 53 8.68 -10.96 -10.80
N LYS A 54 7.58 -11.35 -10.18
CA LYS A 54 6.45 -10.45 -9.94
C LYS A 54 6.74 -9.45 -8.83
N ARG A 55 7.49 -9.86 -7.78
CA ARG A 55 7.87 -8.95 -6.69
C ARG A 55 8.79 -7.83 -7.16
N GLU A 56 9.68 -8.12 -8.11
CA GLU A 56 10.56 -7.11 -8.72
C GLU A 56 9.82 -6.08 -9.59
N GLN A 57 8.59 -6.38 -10.00
CA GLN A 57 7.72 -5.47 -10.77
C GLN A 57 6.84 -4.58 -9.87
N ILE A 58 6.91 -4.73 -8.55
CA ILE A 58 6.12 -3.92 -7.63
C ILE A 58 6.62 -2.48 -7.65
N HIS A 59 5.74 -1.56 -8.05
CA HIS A 59 5.94 -0.12 -7.90
C HIS A 59 5.31 0.33 -6.59
N THR A 60 6.15 0.83 -5.68
CA THR A 60 5.65 1.32 -4.39
C THR A 60 5.10 2.74 -4.54
N ILE A 61 3.98 3.02 -3.87
CA ILE A 61 3.34 4.34 -3.94
C ILE A 61 4.27 5.44 -3.43
N SER A 62 5.13 5.15 -2.46
CA SER A 62 6.09 6.13 -1.91
C SER A 62 7.16 6.59 -2.91
N GLU A 63 7.38 5.85 -3.99
CA GLU A 63 8.30 6.21 -5.07
C GLU A 63 7.63 7.08 -6.15
N GLU A 64 6.30 7.10 -6.19
CA GLU A 64 5.50 7.82 -7.18
C GLU A 64 5.23 9.27 -6.74
N LYS A 65 6.27 10.10 -6.77
CA LYS A 65 6.19 11.50 -6.31
C LYS A 65 5.12 12.31 -7.05
N GLU A 66 5.05 12.15 -8.36
CA GLU A 66 4.07 12.88 -9.19
C GLU A 66 2.63 12.52 -8.81
N LEU A 67 2.37 11.23 -8.55
CA LEU A 67 1.06 10.79 -8.08
C LEU A 67 0.70 11.41 -6.74
N ILE A 68 1.64 11.39 -5.78
CA ILE A 68 1.44 11.95 -4.45
C ILE A 68 1.15 13.45 -4.54
N GLU A 69 1.96 14.18 -5.29
CA GLU A 69 1.81 15.63 -5.48
C GLU A 69 0.51 15.99 -6.20
N GLU A 70 0.13 15.24 -7.24
CA GLU A 70 -1.12 15.43 -7.98
C GLU A 70 -2.35 15.22 -7.09
N ARG A 71 -2.37 14.14 -6.31
CA ARG A 71 -3.53 13.73 -5.53
C ARG A 71 -3.68 14.48 -4.20
N THR A 72 -2.58 14.87 -3.59
CA THR A 72 -2.60 15.56 -2.30
C THR A 72 -2.45 17.08 -2.42
N GLY A 73 -1.91 17.57 -3.51
CA GLY A 73 -1.60 18.99 -3.71
C GLY A 73 -0.35 19.46 -2.95
N ALA A 74 0.39 18.54 -2.33
CA ALA A 74 1.59 18.87 -1.57
C ALA A 74 2.83 18.20 -2.18
N LYS A 75 3.96 18.92 -2.18
CA LYS A 75 5.23 18.37 -2.63
C LYS A 75 5.82 17.43 -1.60
N VAL A 76 6.36 16.30 -2.07
CA VAL A 76 7.02 15.32 -1.22
C VAL A 76 8.26 15.93 -0.57
N ALA A 77 8.50 15.60 0.70
CA ALA A 77 9.64 16.05 1.49
C ALA A 77 9.72 17.58 1.78
N GLN A 78 8.60 18.29 1.73
CA GLN A 78 8.52 19.69 2.14
C GLN A 78 7.66 19.86 3.40
N PHE A 79 8.07 20.77 4.29
CA PHE A 79 7.30 21.12 5.50
C PHE A 79 6.38 22.32 5.27
N GLY A 80 5.38 22.45 6.14
CA GLY A 80 4.54 23.65 6.21
C GLY A 80 3.57 23.84 5.06
N GLN A 81 3.22 22.77 4.35
CA GLN A 81 2.29 22.79 3.23
C GLN A 81 0.86 22.48 3.67
N VAL A 82 -0.08 23.05 2.94
CA VAL A 82 -1.49 22.65 2.99
C VAL A 82 -1.71 21.55 1.95
N PHE A 83 -2.32 20.43 2.34
CA PHE A 83 -2.61 19.33 1.44
C PHE A 83 -3.97 18.69 1.75
N SER A 84 -4.51 17.97 0.78
CA SER A 84 -5.78 17.28 0.93
C SER A 84 -5.67 16.12 1.91
N LEU A 85 -6.56 16.09 2.92
CA LEU A 85 -6.66 14.96 3.86
C LEU A 85 -7.48 13.79 3.31
N ASN A 86 -8.28 14.04 2.26
CA ASN A 86 -9.08 13.02 1.59
C ASN A 86 -8.84 13.12 0.07
N PRO A 87 -7.67 12.70 -0.42
CA PRO A 87 -7.37 12.72 -1.84
C PRO A 87 -8.23 11.69 -2.59
N ASP A 88 -8.45 11.94 -3.88
CA ASP A 88 -9.03 10.94 -4.74
C ASP A 88 -8.01 9.82 -5.00
N VAL A 89 -8.38 8.60 -4.64
CA VAL A 89 -7.56 7.39 -4.79
C VAL A 89 -8.05 6.48 -5.92
N ALA A 90 -9.03 6.94 -6.70
CA ALA A 90 -9.55 6.17 -7.82
C ALA A 90 -8.44 5.85 -8.83
N GLY A 91 -8.42 4.62 -9.31
CA GLY A 91 -7.45 4.14 -10.30
C GLY A 91 -6.06 3.79 -9.75
N ILE A 92 -5.77 4.00 -8.47
CA ILE A 92 -4.46 3.65 -7.89
C ILE A 92 -4.26 2.13 -7.91
N SER A 93 -5.25 1.38 -7.47
CA SER A 93 -5.19 -0.08 -7.44
C SER A 93 -5.07 -0.71 -8.83
N GLU A 94 -5.69 -0.12 -9.84
CA GLU A 94 -5.62 -0.58 -11.23
C GLU A 94 -4.27 -0.26 -11.87
N ARG A 95 -3.67 0.87 -11.51
CA ARG A 95 -2.42 1.32 -12.11
C ARG A 95 -1.18 0.74 -11.44
N TYR A 96 -1.19 0.63 -10.12
CA TYR A 96 -0.04 0.21 -9.31
C TYR A 96 -0.22 -1.13 -8.61
N GLY A 97 -1.41 -1.72 -8.68
CA GLY A 97 -1.69 -3.03 -8.11
C GLY A 97 -1.10 -4.18 -8.92
N ILE A 98 -0.68 -5.22 -8.23
CA ILE A 98 -0.27 -6.49 -8.84
C ILE A 98 -1.25 -7.57 -8.42
N SER A 99 -1.85 -8.22 -9.42
CA SER A 99 -2.80 -9.31 -9.16
C SER A 99 -2.10 -10.66 -9.03
N HIS A 100 -2.46 -11.41 -7.99
CA HIS A 100 -2.00 -12.77 -7.75
C HIS A 100 -3.06 -13.57 -7.00
N ASN A 101 -3.46 -14.73 -7.54
CA ASN A 101 -4.44 -15.64 -6.95
C ASN A 101 -5.75 -14.94 -6.50
N GLY A 102 -6.27 -14.01 -7.31
CA GLY A 102 -7.50 -13.29 -7.01
C GLY A 102 -7.35 -12.12 -6.03
N VAL A 103 -6.13 -11.87 -5.54
CA VAL A 103 -5.82 -10.71 -4.69
C VAL A 103 -5.12 -9.65 -5.52
N ASN A 104 -5.58 -8.40 -5.44
CA ASN A 104 -4.87 -7.25 -5.99
C ASN A 104 -4.07 -6.59 -4.87
N LEU A 105 -2.74 -6.59 -5.00
CA LEU A 105 -1.82 -6.07 -3.99
C LEU A 105 -1.31 -4.69 -4.38
N VAL A 106 -1.40 -3.73 -3.46
CA VAL A 106 -0.76 -2.42 -3.55
C VAL A 106 0.22 -2.27 -2.39
N VAL A 107 1.43 -1.81 -2.66
CA VAL A 107 2.48 -1.61 -1.66
C VAL A 107 2.76 -0.13 -1.49
N LEU A 108 2.67 0.39 -0.26
CA LEU A 108 3.03 1.78 0.02
C LEU A 108 4.53 2.00 -0.11
N GLY A 109 5.33 1.10 0.43
CA GLY A 109 6.79 1.22 0.50
C GLY A 109 7.29 2.03 1.68
N ALA A 110 8.61 2.10 1.82
CA ALA A 110 9.26 2.85 2.87
C ALA A 110 9.27 4.34 2.54
N VAL A 111 8.70 5.15 3.40
CA VAL A 111 8.89 6.60 3.35
C VAL A 111 10.30 6.90 3.85
N LYS A 112 11.17 7.32 2.96
CA LYS A 112 12.56 7.64 3.31
C LYS A 112 12.59 8.83 4.26
N ARG A 113 12.92 8.59 5.52
CA ARG A 113 13.14 9.62 6.55
C ARG A 113 14.46 10.39 6.38
N ALA A 114 15.07 10.37 5.22
CA ALA A 114 16.34 11.03 5.01
C ALA A 114 16.13 12.56 4.96
N GLY A 115 16.32 13.21 6.09
CA GLY A 115 16.72 14.61 6.12
C GLY A 115 15.67 15.66 5.81
N GLY A 116 14.44 15.55 6.31
CA GLY A 116 13.64 16.75 6.43
C GLY A 116 12.39 16.83 5.56
N GLY A 117 11.54 15.82 5.58
CA GLY A 117 10.21 15.90 5.00
C GLY A 117 9.16 15.27 5.89
N CYS A 118 7.93 15.74 5.82
CA CYS A 118 6.79 15.08 6.42
C CYS A 118 6.30 13.97 5.47
N ALA A 119 6.12 12.75 5.99
CA ALA A 119 5.50 11.64 5.27
C ALA A 119 3.96 11.72 5.22
N CYS A 120 3.41 12.87 5.63
CA CYS A 120 1.96 13.04 5.73
C CYS A 120 1.23 12.93 4.40
N PRO A 121 1.72 13.50 3.28
CA PRO A 121 1.04 13.38 1.99
C PRO A 121 0.91 11.94 1.49
N GLU A 122 1.96 11.14 1.66
CA GLU A 122 1.97 9.73 1.26
C GLU A 122 0.98 8.91 2.10
N SER A 123 0.93 9.19 3.40
CA SER A 123 0.06 8.46 4.34
C SER A 123 -1.43 8.71 4.10
N VAL A 124 -1.81 9.85 3.52
CA VAL A 124 -3.23 10.19 3.28
C VAL A 124 -3.82 9.34 2.16
N LEU A 125 -3.00 8.83 1.24
CA LEU A 125 -3.46 7.95 0.17
C LEU A 125 -3.96 6.58 0.65
N LEU A 126 -3.65 6.22 1.90
CA LEU A 126 -4.05 4.95 2.52
C LEU A 126 -5.33 5.02 3.36
N LYS A 127 -5.87 6.19 3.60
CA LYS A 127 -7.10 6.37 4.39
C LYS A 127 -8.34 6.19 3.53
#